data_d571dd22a56579937f7c775a785a2315
#
_entry.id   d571dd22a56579937f7c775a785a2315
#
_cell.length_a   1.000
_cell.length_b   1.000
_cell.length_c   1.000
_cell.angle_alpha   90.00
_cell.angle_beta   90.00
_cell.angle_gamma   90.00
#
_symmetry.space_group_name_H-M   'P 1'
#
loop_
_entity.id
_entity.type
_entity.pdbx_description
1 polymer ?
#
loop_
_entity_poly.entity_id
_entity_poly.type
_entity_poly.pdbx_seq_one_letter_code
_entity_poly.pdbx_strand_id
1 'polypeptide(L)'
;RYLLTLKGRPPFRLAGIEMFERLTEVETCLEKLLLHYADPQVTQLHQGLHTALQSVQSDYTVLRQAADWLVHISHILDPEQRPVRSGEEVRQELLAFLDHIEKESQSVPRLHHFYQKIHKTTLNYASGLFHCYDLPGLPRTNNDRESEFRDLNRRLLRTTGQKGLVRRMILRQGAWELIPHPDS
;
A
#
# COMPACT_ATOMS: atom_id res chain seq x y z
N ARG A 1 20.95 -4.94 14.32
CA ARG A 1 20.82 -3.78 13.40
C ARG A 1 19.91 -4.09 12.21
N TYR A 2 20.05 -5.26 11.59
CA TYR A 2 19.23 -5.73 10.45
C TYR A 2 17.72 -5.69 10.74
N LEU A 3 17.29 -6.20 11.89
CA LEU A 3 15.88 -6.19 12.32
C LEU A 3 15.37 -4.79 12.69
N LEU A 4 16.23 -3.90 13.17
CA LEU A 4 15.84 -2.56 13.64
C LEU A 4 15.71 -1.51 12.53
N THR A 5 16.07 -1.84 11.28
CA THR A 5 16.05 -0.90 10.14
C THR A 5 14.80 -1.01 9.28
N LEU A 6 13.78 -1.74 9.76
CA LEU A 6 12.53 -1.93 9.04
C LEU A 6 11.76 -0.62 8.91
N LYS A 7 11.53 -0.23 7.66
CA LYS A 7 10.66 0.89 7.30
C LYS A 7 9.66 0.39 6.27
N GLY A 8 8.52 -0.08 6.74
CA GLY A 8 7.43 -0.43 5.84
C GLY A 8 7.00 0.78 5.02
N ARG A 9 6.57 0.53 3.78
CA ARG A 9 5.94 1.53 2.91
C ARG A 9 4.56 0.99 2.51
N PRO A 10 3.51 1.28 3.32
CA PRO A 10 2.17 0.86 2.94
C PRO A 10 1.80 1.41 1.56
N PRO A 11 0.93 0.73 0.81
CA PRO A 11 0.29 -0.53 1.16
C PRO A 11 1.12 -1.79 0.84
N PHE A 12 2.22 -1.67 0.07
CA PHE A 12 2.91 -2.81 -0.54
C PHE A 12 4.02 -3.40 0.33
N ARG A 13 4.59 -2.61 1.25
CA ARG A 13 5.64 -3.05 2.18
C ARG A 13 5.17 -2.89 3.61
N LEU A 14 4.70 -3.98 4.19
CA LEU A 14 4.24 -4.02 5.57
C LEU A 14 5.40 -4.47 6.48
N ALA A 15 5.77 -3.59 7.42
CA ALA A 15 6.89 -3.85 8.34
C ALA A 15 6.72 -5.15 9.14
N GLY A 16 5.47 -5.55 9.46
CA GLY A 16 5.19 -6.81 10.14
C GLY A 16 5.52 -8.04 9.30
N ILE A 17 5.21 -8.02 8.01
CA ILE A 17 5.55 -9.11 7.07
C ILE A 17 7.07 -9.20 6.94
N GLU A 18 7.74 -8.07 6.66
CA GLU A 18 9.20 -8.03 6.54
C GLU A 18 9.90 -8.49 7.84
N MET A 19 9.34 -8.15 9.00
CA MET A 19 9.88 -8.58 10.29
C MET A 19 9.79 -10.09 10.45
N PHE A 20 8.64 -10.67 10.15
CA PHE A 20 8.42 -12.10 10.23
C PHE A 20 9.40 -12.84 9.31
N GLU A 21 9.53 -12.45 8.06
CA GLU A 21 10.45 -13.05 7.07
C GLU A 21 11.90 -12.99 7.54
N ARG A 22 12.36 -11.84 8.07
CA ARG A 22 13.71 -11.69 8.59
C ARG A 22 13.96 -12.51 9.88
N LEU A 23 12.95 -12.64 10.74
CA LEU A 23 13.06 -13.48 11.92
C LEU A 23 13.14 -14.96 11.56
N THR A 24 12.41 -15.39 10.52
CA THR A 24 12.53 -16.76 9.98
C THR A 24 13.92 -17.03 9.39
N GLU A 25 14.52 -16.05 8.70
CA GLU A 25 15.92 -16.17 8.25
C GLU A 25 16.89 -16.31 9.43
N VAL A 26 16.69 -15.54 10.51
CA VAL A 26 17.51 -15.64 11.73
C VAL A 26 17.31 -16.99 12.39
N GLU A 27 16.09 -17.50 12.48
CA GLU A 27 15.80 -18.85 12.99
C GLU A 27 16.58 -19.92 12.23
N THR A 28 16.51 -19.90 10.89
CA THR A 28 17.26 -20.82 10.02
C THR A 28 18.78 -20.72 10.24
N CYS A 29 19.31 -19.51 10.48
CA CYS A 29 20.72 -19.32 10.80
C CYS A 29 21.09 -19.92 12.16
N LEU A 30 20.23 -19.77 13.18
CA LEU A 30 20.42 -20.38 14.50
C LEU A 30 20.37 -21.90 14.43
N GLU A 31 19.44 -22.49 13.66
CA GLU A 31 19.39 -23.94 13.43
C GLU A 31 20.69 -24.47 12.86
N LYS A 32 21.23 -23.84 11.82
CA LYS A 32 22.51 -24.20 11.22
C LYS A 32 23.66 -24.06 12.19
N LEU A 33 23.66 -23.03 13.03
CA LEU A 33 24.70 -22.86 14.06
C LEU A 33 24.64 -23.97 15.09
N LEU A 34 23.47 -24.38 15.55
CA LEU A 34 23.28 -25.45 16.54
C LEU A 34 23.68 -26.82 16.02
N LEU A 35 23.76 -27.06 14.72
CA LEU A 35 24.33 -28.29 14.14
C LEU A 35 25.82 -28.42 14.42
N HIS A 36 26.52 -27.31 14.65
CA HIS A 36 27.97 -27.29 14.85
C HIS A 36 28.40 -26.93 16.27
N TYR A 37 27.54 -26.18 16.99
CA TYR A 37 27.85 -25.68 18.33
C TYR A 37 26.67 -25.90 19.28
N ALA A 38 26.83 -26.77 20.23
CA ALA A 38 25.85 -27.04 21.29
C ALA A 38 25.99 -25.99 22.41
N ASP A 39 25.50 -24.78 22.19
CA ASP A 39 25.48 -23.72 23.20
C ASP A 39 24.07 -23.58 23.80
N PRO A 40 23.94 -23.69 25.17
CA PRO A 40 22.66 -23.61 25.85
C PRO A 40 21.94 -22.25 25.62
N GLN A 41 22.67 -21.13 25.54
CA GLN A 41 22.09 -19.80 25.31
C GLN A 41 21.54 -19.67 23.90
N VAL A 42 22.28 -20.19 22.91
CA VAL A 42 21.83 -20.23 21.51
C VAL A 42 20.59 -21.12 21.38
N THR A 43 20.59 -22.28 22.07
CA THR A 43 19.43 -23.18 22.09
C THR A 43 18.19 -22.50 22.68
N GLN A 44 18.32 -21.79 23.80
CA GLN A 44 17.23 -21.07 24.43
C GLN A 44 16.71 -19.93 23.53
N LEU A 45 17.61 -19.19 22.87
CA LEU A 45 17.24 -18.14 21.93
C LEU A 45 16.46 -18.71 20.74
N HIS A 46 16.95 -19.81 20.15
CA HIS A 46 16.28 -20.48 19.04
C HIS A 46 14.86 -20.95 19.43
N GLN A 47 14.73 -21.61 20.59
CA GLN A 47 13.42 -22.08 21.07
C GLN A 47 12.45 -20.93 21.31
N GLY A 48 12.91 -19.83 21.91
CA GLY A 48 12.10 -18.63 22.12
C GLY A 48 11.64 -18.01 20.80
N LEU A 49 12.54 -17.91 19.82
CA LEU A 49 12.21 -17.38 18.49
C LEU A 49 11.24 -18.29 17.75
N HIS A 50 11.48 -19.59 17.75
CA HIS A 50 10.60 -20.59 17.14
C HIS A 50 9.18 -20.49 17.70
N THR A 51 9.03 -20.48 19.03
CA THR A 51 7.73 -20.35 19.70
C THR A 51 7.02 -19.04 19.30
N ALA A 52 7.75 -17.93 19.26
CA ALA A 52 7.20 -16.64 18.87
C ALA A 52 6.72 -16.64 17.41
N LEU A 53 7.51 -17.18 16.47
CA LEU A 53 7.13 -17.29 15.06
C LEU A 53 5.91 -18.20 14.87
N GLN A 54 5.88 -19.34 15.52
CA GLN A 54 4.73 -20.26 15.47
C GLN A 54 3.45 -19.60 15.98
N SER A 55 3.52 -18.78 17.03
CA SER A 55 2.33 -18.13 17.59
C SER A 55 1.66 -17.12 16.63
N VAL A 56 2.40 -16.55 15.68
CA VAL A 56 1.89 -15.57 14.70
C VAL A 56 1.84 -16.09 13.26
N GLN A 57 2.20 -17.36 13.04
CA GLN A 57 2.28 -17.95 11.70
C GLN A 57 0.95 -17.85 10.92
N SER A 58 -0.18 -18.09 11.59
CA SER A 58 -1.50 -18.00 10.95
C SER A 58 -1.84 -16.57 10.54
N ASP A 59 -1.51 -15.60 11.37
CA ASP A 59 -1.73 -14.18 11.07
C ASP A 59 -0.82 -13.72 9.93
N TYR A 60 0.44 -14.16 9.92
CA TYR A 60 1.36 -13.88 8.82
C TYR A 60 0.83 -14.41 7.49
N THR A 61 0.33 -15.65 7.43
CA THR A 61 -0.18 -16.25 6.19
C THR A 61 -1.35 -15.44 5.62
N VAL A 62 -2.29 -15.03 6.47
CA VAL A 62 -3.43 -14.19 6.09
C VAL A 62 -2.99 -12.82 5.58
N LEU A 63 -2.07 -12.17 6.31
CA LEU A 63 -1.57 -10.85 5.92
C LEU A 63 -0.74 -10.89 4.64
N ARG A 64 0.05 -11.94 4.45
CA ARG A 64 0.85 -12.14 3.23
C ARG A 64 -0.04 -12.28 2.01
N GLN A 65 -1.05 -13.13 2.10
CA GLN A 65 -2.02 -13.32 1.01
C GLN A 65 -2.76 -12.02 0.68
N ALA A 66 -3.22 -11.29 1.69
CA ALA A 66 -3.87 -9.99 1.49
C ALA A 66 -2.92 -8.96 0.82
N ALA A 67 -1.64 -8.95 1.22
CA ALA A 67 -0.62 -8.08 0.62
C ALA A 67 -0.34 -8.45 -0.85
N ASP A 68 -0.29 -9.74 -1.17
CA ASP A 68 -0.08 -10.24 -2.53
C ASP A 68 -1.26 -9.85 -3.45
N TRP A 69 -2.49 -9.87 -2.96
CA TRP A 69 -3.65 -9.36 -3.69
C TRP A 69 -3.54 -7.87 -3.98
N LEU A 70 -3.10 -7.05 -3.00
CA LEU A 70 -2.89 -5.61 -3.24
C LEU A 70 -1.79 -5.35 -4.28
N VAL A 71 -0.71 -6.12 -4.22
CA VAL A 71 0.36 -6.03 -5.22
C VAL A 71 -0.19 -6.38 -6.61
N HIS A 72 -0.96 -7.45 -6.72
CA HIS A 72 -1.56 -7.85 -8.00
C HIS A 72 -2.52 -6.78 -8.55
N ILE A 73 -3.40 -6.24 -7.70
CA ILE A 73 -4.28 -5.12 -8.07
C ILE A 73 -3.46 -3.92 -8.56
N SER A 74 -2.35 -3.61 -7.88
CA SER A 74 -1.49 -2.50 -8.32
C SER A 74 -0.88 -2.73 -9.69
N HIS A 75 -0.53 -3.97 -10.03
CA HIS A 75 -0.03 -4.34 -11.35
C HIS A 75 -1.12 -4.24 -12.43
N ILE A 76 -2.37 -4.65 -12.12
CA ILE A 76 -3.50 -4.47 -13.05
C ILE A 76 -3.72 -2.99 -13.35
N LEU A 77 -3.65 -2.16 -12.29
CA LEU A 77 -3.90 -0.72 -12.37
C LEU A 77 -2.67 0.10 -12.81
N ASP A 78 -1.52 -0.54 -13.03
CA ASP A 78 -0.30 0.15 -13.49
C ASP A 78 -0.18 0.13 -15.02
N PRO A 79 -0.46 1.24 -15.71
CA PRO A 79 -0.38 1.28 -17.15
C PRO A 79 1.04 1.42 -17.69
N GLU A 80 2.05 1.70 -16.85
CA GLU A 80 3.44 1.75 -17.31
C GLU A 80 3.98 0.36 -17.64
N GLN A 81 3.47 -0.67 -16.94
CA GLN A 81 3.88 -2.06 -17.19
C GLN A 81 3.24 -2.70 -18.42
N ARG A 82 2.16 -2.09 -18.97
CA ARG A 82 1.41 -2.64 -20.09
C ARG A 82 1.03 -1.52 -21.07
N PRO A 83 1.60 -1.50 -22.29
CA PRO A 83 1.29 -0.45 -23.23
C PRO A 83 -0.19 -0.46 -23.62
N VAL A 84 -0.75 0.72 -23.72
CA VAL A 84 -2.04 1.08 -24.30
C VAL A 84 -3.16 0.04 -24.10
N ARG A 85 -3.82 0.11 -22.93
CA ARG A 85 -5.06 -0.64 -22.66
C ARG A 85 -6.20 0.36 -22.47
N SER A 86 -7.39 0.00 -22.95
CA SER A 86 -8.59 0.77 -22.67
C SER A 86 -9.02 0.64 -21.21
N GLY A 87 -9.73 1.65 -20.70
CA GLY A 87 -10.29 1.61 -19.36
C GLY A 87 -11.22 0.41 -19.14
N GLU A 88 -11.93 -0.03 -20.18
CA GLU A 88 -12.81 -1.21 -20.11
C GLU A 88 -12.03 -2.52 -20.00
N GLU A 89 -10.89 -2.69 -20.70
CA GLU A 89 -10.04 -3.88 -20.55
C GLU A 89 -9.46 -3.98 -19.15
N VAL A 90 -8.96 -2.88 -18.59
CA VAL A 90 -8.44 -2.84 -17.21
C VAL A 90 -9.53 -3.14 -16.20
N ARG A 91 -10.74 -2.61 -16.43
CA ARG A 91 -11.91 -2.86 -15.60
C ARG A 91 -12.30 -4.34 -15.58
N GLN A 92 -12.37 -4.96 -16.75
CA GLN A 92 -12.72 -6.39 -16.87
C GLN A 92 -11.68 -7.28 -16.19
N GLU A 93 -10.39 -7.00 -16.35
CA GLU A 93 -9.33 -7.74 -15.67
C GLU A 93 -9.41 -7.58 -14.15
N LEU A 94 -9.65 -6.37 -13.67
CA LEU A 94 -9.81 -6.13 -12.23
C LEU A 94 -11.01 -6.86 -11.66
N LEU A 95 -12.16 -6.84 -12.34
CA LEU A 95 -13.36 -7.55 -11.90
C LEU A 95 -13.15 -9.07 -11.91
N ALA A 96 -12.54 -9.62 -12.96
CA ALA A 96 -12.20 -11.04 -13.02
C ALA A 96 -11.26 -11.47 -11.88
N PHE A 97 -10.29 -10.62 -11.53
CA PHE A 97 -9.43 -10.86 -10.38
C PHE A 97 -10.20 -10.80 -9.06
N LEU A 98 -11.11 -9.84 -8.90
CA LEU A 98 -11.96 -9.76 -7.70
C LEU A 98 -12.86 -10.99 -7.54
N ASP A 99 -13.42 -11.51 -8.61
CA ASP A 99 -14.20 -12.76 -8.59
C ASP A 99 -13.35 -13.98 -8.21
N HIS A 100 -12.08 -13.99 -8.62
CA HIS A 100 -11.15 -15.04 -8.22
C HIS A 100 -10.85 -15.01 -6.72
N ILE A 101 -10.49 -13.85 -6.18
CA ILE A 101 -10.16 -13.72 -4.75
C ILE A 101 -11.39 -13.84 -3.85
N GLU A 102 -12.60 -13.59 -4.36
CA GLU A 102 -13.83 -13.89 -3.63
C GLU A 102 -13.89 -15.36 -3.24
N LYS A 103 -13.70 -16.25 -4.24
CA LYS A 103 -13.72 -17.69 -4.05
C LYS A 103 -12.64 -18.18 -3.09
N GLU A 104 -11.41 -17.63 -3.23
CA GLU A 104 -10.31 -17.95 -2.32
C GLU A 104 -10.57 -17.48 -0.89
N SER A 105 -11.22 -16.34 -0.72
CA SER A 105 -11.47 -15.74 0.59
C SER A 105 -12.52 -16.46 1.43
N GLN A 106 -13.41 -17.22 0.82
CA GLN A 106 -14.57 -17.84 1.50
C GLN A 106 -14.20 -18.74 2.69
N SER A 107 -13.04 -19.40 2.61
CA SER A 107 -12.56 -20.31 3.66
C SER A 107 -11.96 -19.58 4.87
N VAL A 108 -11.58 -18.30 4.73
CA VAL A 108 -10.88 -17.52 5.77
C VAL A 108 -11.64 -16.21 6.05
N PRO A 109 -12.38 -16.11 7.17
CA PRO A 109 -13.25 -14.95 7.45
C PRO A 109 -12.53 -13.60 7.39
N ARG A 110 -11.27 -13.51 7.83
CA ARG A 110 -10.48 -12.28 7.79
C ARG A 110 -10.16 -11.84 6.37
N LEU A 111 -9.81 -12.79 5.48
CA LEU A 111 -9.59 -12.52 4.05
C LEU A 111 -10.89 -12.12 3.36
N HIS A 112 -11.99 -12.79 3.69
CA HIS A 112 -13.30 -12.44 3.13
C HIS A 112 -13.72 -11.02 3.52
N HIS A 113 -13.51 -10.59 4.76
CA HIS A 113 -13.76 -9.22 5.18
C HIS A 113 -12.87 -8.20 4.43
N PHE A 114 -11.60 -8.55 4.20
CA PHE A 114 -10.69 -7.73 3.42
C PHE A 114 -11.13 -7.62 1.96
N TYR A 115 -11.51 -8.74 1.32
CA TYR A 115 -12.10 -8.77 -0.01
C TYR A 115 -13.33 -7.86 -0.10
N GLN A 116 -14.29 -7.97 0.83
CA GLN A 116 -15.48 -7.13 0.83
C GLN A 116 -15.16 -5.63 0.84
N LYS A 117 -14.15 -5.23 1.59
CA LYS A 117 -13.69 -3.82 1.60
C LYS A 117 -13.11 -3.39 0.26
N ILE A 118 -12.25 -4.20 -0.35
CA ILE A 118 -11.68 -3.90 -1.67
C ILE A 118 -12.79 -3.82 -2.72
N HIS A 119 -13.65 -4.81 -2.79
CA HIS A 119 -14.76 -4.87 -3.74
C HIS A 119 -15.68 -3.65 -3.61
N LYS A 120 -16.12 -3.32 -2.39
CA LYS A 120 -16.92 -2.12 -2.13
C LYS A 120 -16.20 -0.84 -2.56
N THR A 121 -14.91 -0.72 -2.28
CA THR A 121 -14.11 0.45 -2.67
C THR A 121 -14.02 0.54 -4.19
N THR A 122 -13.72 -0.55 -4.87
CA THR A 122 -13.67 -0.60 -6.33
C THR A 122 -14.98 -0.18 -6.96
N LEU A 123 -16.12 -0.69 -6.49
CA LEU A 123 -17.43 -0.31 -7.00
C LEU A 123 -17.75 1.17 -6.78
N ASN A 124 -17.43 1.71 -5.63
CA ASN A 124 -17.68 3.12 -5.31
C ASN A 124 -16.88 4.08 -6.19
N TYR A 125 -15.69 3.70 -6.63
CA TYR A 125 -14.83 4.53 -7.47
C TYR A 125 -14.85 4.15 -8.95
N ALA A 126 -15.57 3.08 -9.34
CA ALA A 126 -15.57 2.53 -10.69
C ALA A 126 -15.89 3.56 -11.78
N SER A 127 -16.79 4.52 -11.50
CA SER A 127 -17.18 5.56 -12.48
C SER A 127 -16.03 6.50 -12.87
N GLY A 128 -15.02 6.66 -12.01
CA GLY A 128 -13.88 7.56 -12.26
C GLY A 128 -12.53 6.87 -12.38
N LEU A 129 -12.44 5.61 -11.90
CA LEU A 129 -11.18 4.90 -11.75
C LEU A 129 -10.47 4.60 -13.09
N PHE A 130 -11.23 4.43 -14.17
CA PHE A 130 -10.69 3.95 -15.45
C PHE A 130 -10.56 5.05 -16.53
N HIS A 131 -11.04 6.27 -16.29
CA HIS A 131 -10.97 7.36 -17.27
C HIS A 131 -9.55 7.75 -17.68
N CYS A 132 -8.57 7.57 -16.79
CA CYS A 132 -7.19 7.89 -17.08
C CYS A 132 -6.55 7.00 -18.15
N TYR A 133 -7.17 5.87 -18.49
CA TYR A 133 -6.68 4.97 -19.54
C TYR A 133 -7.19 5.41 -20.92
N ASP A 134 -8.35 6.04 -20.98
CA ASP A 134 -9.02 6.43 -22.23
C ASP A 134 -8.74 7.89 -22.61
N LEU A 135 -8.37 8.74 -21.64
CA LEU A 135 -8.13 10.15 -21.84
C LEU A 135 -6.63 10.49 -21.73
N PRO A 136 -5.95 10.79 -22.84
CA PRO A 136 -4.55 11.20 -22.81
C PRO A 136 -4.35 12.46 -21.95
N GLY A 137 -3.34 12.43 -21.08
CA GLY A 137 -3.00 13.57 -20.21
C GLY A 137 -3.82 13.68 -18.92
N LEU A 138 -4.81 12.81 -18.71
CA LEU A 138 -5.52 12.77 -17.44
C LEU A 138 -4.61 12.10 -16.38
N PRO A 139 -4.24 12.80 -15.28
CA PRO A 139 -3.41 12.20 -14.23
C PRO A 139 -4.17 11.08 -13.53
N ARG A 140 -3.48 9.98 -13.25
CA ARG A 140 -4.03 8.76 -12.62
C ARG A 140 -4.35 8.93 -11.14
N THR A 141 -3.67 9.85 -10.52
CA THR A 141 -3.81 10.12 -9.09
C THR A 141 -3.86 11.62 -8.85
N ASN A 142 -4.48 12.01 -7.75
CA ASN A 142 -4.44 13.39 -7.29
C ASN A 142 -3.09 13.78 -6.65
N ASN A 143 -2.06 12.92 -6.72
CA ASN A 143 -0.78 13.16 -6.06
C ASN A 143 -0.12 14.46 -6.50
N ASP A 144 -0.20 14.81 -7.78
CA ASP A 144 0.35 16.05 -8.31
C ASP A 144 -0.43 17.24 -7.75
N ARG A 145 -1.77 17.16 -7.75
CA ARG A 145 -2.63 18.19 -7.15
C ARG A 145 -2.44 18.29 -5.63
N GLU A 146 -2.29 17.16 -4.95
CA GLU A 146 -1.97 17.15 -3.51
C GLU A 146 -0.60 17.78 -3.23
N SER A 147 0.37 17.55 -4.10
CA SER A 147 1.69 18.17 -4.00
C SER A 147 1.61 19.69 -4.21
N GLU A 148 0.91 20.15 -5.23
CA GLU A 148 0.63 21.56 -5.50
C GLU A 148 -0.09 22.22 -4.31
N PHE A 149 -1.14 21.59 -3.78
CA PHE A 149 -1.84 22.10 -2.59
C PHE A 149 -0.94 22.14 -1.35
N ARG A 150 -0.06 21.16 -1.18
CA ARG A 150 0.91 21.14 -0.09
C ARG A 150 1.91 22.28 -0.20
N ASP A 151 2.42 22.54 -1.39
CA ASP A 151 3.37 23.62 -1.64
C ASP A 151 2.70 24.99 -1.50
N LEU A 152 1.47 25.13 -1.97
CA LEU A 152 0.66 26.32 -1.75
C LEU A 152 0.44 26.57 -0.26
N ASN A 153 0.04 25.54 0.50
CA ASN A 153 -0.13 25.64 1.94
C ASN A 153 1.17 26.00 2.66
N ARG A 154 2.33 25.51 2.21
CA ARG A 154 3.64 25.89 2.75
C ARG A 154 3.98 27.35 2.45
N ARG A 155 3.71 27.84 1.23
CA ARG A 155 3.88 29.25 0.87
C ARG A 155 3.00 30.14 1.73
N LEU A 156 1.72 29.81 1.86
CA LEU A 156 0.77 30.54 2.70
C LEU A 156 1.20 30.58 4.17
N LEU A 157 1.67 29.45 4.71
CA LEU A 157 2.18 29.40 6.08
C LEU A 157 3.39 30.32 6.28
N ARG A 158 4.32 30.36 5.31
CA ARG A 158 5.51 31.22 5.36
C ARG A 158 5.17 32.72 5.27
N THR A 159 4.17 33.10 4.47
CA THR A 159 3.81 34.50 4.22
C THR A 159 2.82 35.04 5.24
N THR A 160 1.96 34.20 5.80
CA THR A 160 0.85 34.63 6.68
C THR A 160 0.94 34.09 8.10
N GLY A 161 1.82 33.10 8.36
CA GLY A 161 1.90 32.40 9.65
C GLY A 161 0.70 31.49 9.94
N GLN A 162 -0.27 31.37 9.02
CA GLN A 162 -1.50 30.60 9.21
C GLN A 162 -1.48 29.30 8.41
N LYS A 163 -1.91 28.20 9.04
CA LYS A 163 -2.08 26.90 8.37
C LYS A 163 -3.43 26.86 7.64
N GLY A 164 -3.38 26.49 6.36
CA GLY A 164 -4.54 26.21 5.54
C GLY A 164 -5.10 27.41 4.78
N LEU A 165 -5.92 27.08 3.79
CA LEU A 165 -6.69 28.07 3.01
C LEU A 165 -7.82 28.61 3.87
N VAL A 166 -7.58 29.73 4.51
CA VAL A 166 -8.63 30.39 5.28
C VAL A 166 -9.60 31.05 4.30
N ARG A 167 -10.92 30.78 4.48
CA ARG A 167 -12.01 31.40 3.69
C ARG A 167 -11.82 32.90 3.47
N ARG A 168 -11.22 33.60 4.43
CA ARG A 168 -10.87 35.03 4.37
C ARG A 168 -9.84 35.37 3.28
N MET A 169 -8.91 34.45 2.99
CA MET A 169 -7.89 34.66 1.94
C MET A 169 -8.47 34.43 0.56
N ILE A 170 -9.32 33.40 0.41
CA ILE A 170 -10.07 33.14 -0.83
C ILE A 170 -10.96 34.33 -1.18
N LEU A 171 -11.60 34.94 -0.18
CA LEU A 171 -12.45 36.11 -0.37
C LEU A 171 -11.69 37.40 -0.68
N ARG A 172 -10.42 37.54 -0.22
CA ARG A 172 -9.60 38.74 -0.46
C ARG A 172 -8.81 38.70 -1.77
N GLN A 173 -8.29 37.51 -2.15
CA GLN A 173 -7.37 37.36 -3.27
C GLN A 173 -8.03 36.80 -4.54
N GLY A 174 -9.25 36.24 -4.41
CA GLY A 174 -9.93 35.56 -5.48
C GLY A 174 -9.49 34.09 -5.63
N ALA A 175 -10.41 33.21 -6.06
CA ALA A 175 -10.17 31.78 -6.16
C ALA A 175 -9.16 31.42 -7.28
N TRP A 176 -8.96 32.27 -8.25
CA TRP A 176 -8.12 32.02 -9.42
C TRP A 176 -6.61 32.28 -9.20
N GLU A 177 -6.19 33.06 -8.20
CA GLU A 177 -4.78 33.10 -7.78
C GLU A 177 -4.29 31.79 -7.17
N LEU A 178 -5.20 30.88 -6.84
CA LEU A 178 -4.91 29.58 -6.28
C LEU A 178 -4.82 28.47 -7.34
N ILE A 179 -5.17 28.78 -8.58
CA ILE A 179 -5.09 27.87 -9.72
C ILE A 179 -3.82 28.26 -10.50
N PRO A 180 -2.85 27.35 -10.66
CA PRO A 180 -1.68 27.61 -11.49
C PRO A 180 -2.12 28.01 -12.89
N HIS A 181 -1.55 29.10 -13.42
CA HIS A 181 -1.82 29.48 -14.80
C HIS A 181 -1.29 28.39 -15.73
N PRO A 182 -2.03 27.99 -16.78
CA PRO A 182 -1.60 26.90 -17.67
C PRO A 182 -0.29 27.19 -18.41
N ASP A 183 0.18 28.43 -18.40
CA ASP A 183 1.40 28.88 -19.08
C ASP A 183 2.57 29.23 -18.12
N SER A 184 2.52 28.81 -16.84
CA SER A 184 3.57 29.09 -15.85
C SER A 184 4.42 27.86 -15.50
#